data_0602968e9cece70c63835bb1a3aab934
#
_entry.id   0602968e9cece70c63835bb1a3aab934
#
_cell.length_a   1.000
_cell.length_b   1.000
_cell.length_c   1.000
_cell.angle_alpha   90.00
_cell.angle_beta   90.00
_cell.angle_gamma   90.00
#
_symmetry.space_group_name_H-M   'P 1'
#
loop_
_entity.id
_entity.type
_entity.pdbx_description
1 polymer ?
#
loop_
_entity_poly.entity_id
_entity_poly.type
_entity_poly.pdbx_seq_one_letter_code
_entity_poly.pdbx_strand_id
1 'polypeptide(L)'
;MNNFIGKVVLITGAGNGIGRATALAFAQQGANVVVADISQPDGEETVSIVKQAGGIARFVFCDVTNNEDVKAMVEATLHAYGKLDIAFNNAGIEIEQCKLADGDEAIYDKIMDVNVKGVWRCMKYQIPAMLKQASSSIVNTASIAGLGGAPKMSVYSASKHAVIGLTKSAAVEYGKKGLRVNAICPGVINTKMYTRAIHIEPQKEQFIKNLHPVGRIGQPEEVAAAVLYLCSDLAGFTTGIALPIDGGSTSI
;
A
#
# COMPACT_ATOMS: atom_id res chain seq x y z
N MET A 1 -22.99 -1.30 3.38
CA MET A 1 -23.27 0.12 3.13
C MET A 1 -22.24 0.62 2.13
N ASN A 2 -22.66 1.16 0.99
CA ASN A 2 -21.75 1.64 -0.06
C ASN A 2 -21.18 3.02 0.31
N ASN A 3 -20.12 3.06 1.10
CA ASN A 3 -19.58 4.30 1.66
C ASN A 3 -18.67 5.09 0.69
N PHE A 4 -18.35 4.52 -0.51
CA PHE A 4 -17.41 5.12 -1.46
C PHE A 4 -18.03 5.40 -2.84
N ILE A 5 -19.36 5.51 -2.92
CA ILE A 5 -20.07 5.82 -4.18
C ILE A 5 -19.47 7.09 -4.81
N GLY A 6 -19.01 6.95 -6.06
CA GLY A 6 -18.45 8.05 -6.85
C GLY A 6 -17.09 8.59 -6.37
N LYS A 7 -16.48 8.03 -5.32
CA LYS A 7 -15.10 8.33 -4.94
C LYS A 7 -14.13 7.75 -5.97
N VAL A 8 -13.05 8.46 -6.24
CA VAL A 8 -11.97 8.02 -7.12
C VAL A 8 -10.80 7.55 -6.27
N VAL A 9 -10.41 6.29 -6.44
CA VAL A 9 -9.37 5.61 -5.67
C VAL A 9 -8.24 5.20 -6.59
N LEU A 10 -7.02 5.63 -6.31
CA LEU A 10 -5.80 5.24 -7.01
C LEU A 10 -4.96 4.31 -6.13
N ILE A 11 -4.62 3.12 -6.64
CA ILE A 11 -3.89 2.09 -5.89
C ILE A 11 -2.66 1.68 -6.68
N THR A 12 -1.47 1.79 -6.09
CA THR A 12 -0.22 1.28 -6.67
C THR A 12 0.07 -0.14 -6.20
N GLY A 13 0.71 -0.97 -7.05
CA GLY A 13 0.92 -2.39 -6.77
C GLY A 13 -0.42 -3.15 -6.67
N ALA A 14 -1.39 -2.75 -7.49
CA ALA A 14 -2.76 -3.25 -7.43
C ALA A 14 -2.99 -4.50 -8.30
N GLY A 15 -1.95 -5.02 -8.94
CA GLY A 15 -2.02 -6.22 -9.78
C GLY A 15 -2.22 -7.51 -8.99
N ASN A 16 -1.85 -7.55 -7.69
CA ASN A 16 -2.01 -8.76 -6.88
C ASN A 16 -2.07 -8.45 -5.37
N GLY A 17 -2.22 -9.50 -4.54
CA GLY A 17 -2.13 -9.44 -3.08
C GLY A 17 -3.00 -8.36 -2.44
N ILE A 18 -2.41 -7.60 -1.52
CA ILE A 18 -3.11 -6.56 -0.75
C ILE A 18 -3.72 -5.49 -1.68
N GLY A 19 -2.97 -5.06 -2.70
CA GLY A 19 -3.44 -4.04 -3.65
C GLY A 19 -4.68 -4.50 -4.43
N ARG A 20 -4.69 -5.73 -4.95
CA ARG A 20 -5.84 -6.33 -5.64
C ARG A 20 -7.05 -6.46 -4.70
N ALA A 21 -6.86 -7.02 -3.50
CA ALA A 21 -7.94 -7.15 -2.53
C ALA A 21 -8.54 -5.80 -2.16
N THR A 22 -7.71 -4.77 -2.00
CA THR A 22 -8.14 -3.40 -1.72
C THR A 22 -8.92 -2.81 -2.90
N ALA A 23 -8.46 -3.03 -4.14
CA ALA A 23 -9.16 -2.59 -5.35
C ALA A 23 -10.57 -3.19 -5.44
N LEU A 24 -10.70 -4.49 -5.20
CA LEU A 24 -11.99 -5.19 -5.17
C LEU A 24 -12.89 -4.63 -4.07
N ALA A 25 -12.36 -4.45 -2.86
CA ALA A 25 -13.13 -3.97 -1.71
C ALA A 25 -13.67 -2.54 -1.92
N PHE A 26 -12.89 -1.62 -2.49
CA PHE A 26 -13.36 -0.28 -2.85
C PHE A 26 -14.40 -0.32 -3.95
N ALA A 27 -14.18 -1.10 -5.00
CA ALA A 27 -15.11 -1.23 -6.12
C ALA A 27 -16.47 -1.79 -5.66
N GLN A 28 -16.51 -2.78 -4.79
CA GLN A 28 -17.72 -3.34 -4.18
C GLN A 28 -18.51 -2.29 -3.38
N GLN A 29 -17.84 -1.24 -2.90
CA GLN A 29 -18.48 -0.13 -2.19
C GLN A 29 -18.78 1.08 -3.10
N GLY A 30 -18.70 0.90 -4.41
CA GLY A 30 -19.12 1.89 -5.41
C GLY A 30 -18.07 2.93 -5.80
N ALA A 31 -16.80 2.69 -5.47
CA ALA A 31 -15.71 3.55 -5.91
C ALA A 31 -15.33 3.30 -7.38
N ASN A 32 -14.83 4.35 -8.04
CA ASN A 32 -14.10 4.25 -9.31
C ASN A 32 -12.64 3.97 -9.01
N VAL A 33 -12.12 2.80 -9.40
CA VAL A 33 -10.79 2.36 -9.02
C VAL A 33 -9.80 2.49 -10.18
N VAL A 34 -8.66 3.13 -9.93
CA VAL A 34 -7.50 3.12 -10.82
C VAL A 34 -6.49 2.11 -10.27
N VAL A 35 -6.30 1.05 -11.03
CA VAL A 35 -5.35 -0.04 -10.76
C VAL A 35 -4.03 0.32 -11.41
N ALA A 36 -3.03 0.71 -10.63
CA ALA A 36 -1.69 1.02 -11.11
C ALA A 36 -0.71 -0.10 -10.74
N ASP A 37 0.01 -0.62 -11.72
CA ASP A 37 1.00 -1.68 -11.52
C ASP A 37 2.07 -1.64 -12.61
N ILE A 38 3.26 -2.17 -12.31
CA ILE A 38 4.33 -2.40 -13.28
C ILE A 38 4.05 -3.63 -14.16
N SER A 39 3.24 -4.57 -13.65
CA SER A 39 2.81 -5.76 -14.38
C SER A 39 1.47 -5.49 -15.08
N GLN A 40 1.52 -5.18 -16.38
CA GLN A 40 0.29 -4.98 -17.16
C GLN A 40 -0.65 -6.19 -17.09
N PRO A 41 -0.21 -7.45 -17.28
CA PRO A 41 -1.11 -8.60 -17.18
C PRO A 41 -1.81 -8.72 -15.82
N ASP A 42 -1.07 -8.57 -14.70
CA ASP A 42 -1.66 -8.67 -13.36
C ASP A 42 -2.65 -7.49 -13.09
N GLY A 43 -2.33 -6.30 -13.60
CA GLY A 43 -3.20 -5.12 -13.46
C GLY A 43 -4.50 -5.24 -14.27
N GLU A 44 -4.41 -5.69 -15.51
CA GLU A 44 -5.58 -5.94 -16.37
C GLU A 44 -6.46 -7.08 -15.83
N GLU A 45 -5.85 -8.12 -15.26
CA GLU A 45 -6.58 -9.18 -14.56
C GLU A 45 -7.39 -8.60 -13.38
N THR A 46 -6.78 -7.74 -12.56
CA THR A 46 -7.48 -7.08 -11.45
C THR A 46 -8.67 -6.25 -11.96
N VAL A 47 -8.48 -5.48 -13.04
CA VAL A 47 -9.57 -4.71 -13.67
C VAL A 47 -10.69 -5.62 -14.17
N SER A 48 -10.33 -6.76 -14.79
CA SER A 48 -11.30 -7.75 -15.27
C SER A 48 -12.16 -8.30 -14.12
N ILE A 49 -11.52 -8.71 -13.00
CA ILE A 49 -12.22 -9.23 -11.82
C ILE A 49 -13.17 -8.17 -11.24
N VAL A 50 -12.71 -6.91 -11.11
CA VAL A 50 -13.55 -5.80 -10.63
C VAL A 50 -14.78 -5.62 -11.52
N LYS A 51 -14.60 -5.60 -12.84
CA LYS A 51 -15.71 -5.43 -13.80
C LYS A 51 -16.68 -6.60 -13.79
N GLN A 52 -16.19 -7.83 -13.67
CA GLN A 52 -17.03 -9.03 -13.55
C GLN A 52 -17.89 -9.00 -12.27
N ALA A 53 -17.37 -8.38 -11.19
CA ALA A 53 -18.14 -8.15 -9.96
C ALA A 53 -19.09 -6.92 -10.04
N GLY A 54 -19.23 -6.29 -11.21
CA GLY A 54 -20.10 -5.14 -11.42
C GLY A 54 -19.50 -3.78 -11.01
N GLY A 55 -18.23 -3.74 -10.66
CA GLY A 55 -17.52 -2.52 -10.27
C GLY A 55 -16.92 -1.76 -11.46
N ILE A 56 -16.38 -0.57 -11.17
CA ILE A 56 -15.72 0.29 -12.17
C ILE A 56 -14.22 0.33 -11.87
N ALA A 57 -13.42 -0.12 -12.81
CA ALA A 57 -11.96 -0.04 -12.72
C ALA A 57 -11.31 0.21 -14.08
N ARG A 58 -10.12 0.84 -14.05
CA ARG A 58 -9.23 0.97 -15.20
C ARG A 58 -7.78 0.70 -14.79
N PHE A 59 -7.01 0.17 -15.70
CA PHE A 59 -5.57 -0.03 -15.53
C PHE A 59 -4.78 1.19 -15.99
N VAL A 60 -3.70 1.49 -15.29
CA VAL A 60 -2.63 2.42 -15.70
C VAL A 60 -1.29 1.77 -15.39
N PHE A 61 -0.43 1.64 -16.39
CA PHE A 61 0.95 1.22 -16.16
C PHE A 61 1.68 2.26 -15.30
N CYS A 62 2.42 1.79 -14.30
CA CYS A 62 3.25 2.67 -13.48
C CYS A 62 4.39 1.88 -12.83
N ASP A 63 5.63 2.24 -13.18
CA ASP A 63 6.80 1.95 -12.38
C ASP A 63 7.01 3.11 -11.39
N VAL A 64 6.84 2.86 -10.08
CA VAL A 64 6.99 3.89 -9.04
C VAL A 64 8.43 4.42 -8.92
N THR A 65 9.41 3.74 -9.52
CA THR A 65 10.79 4.22 -9.61
C THR A 65 10.99 5.24 -10.72
N ASN A 66 10.05 5.33 -11.67
CA ASN A 66 10.07 6.29 -12.76
C ASN A 66 9.19 7.51 -12.42
N ASN A 67 9.81 8.70 -12.39
CA ASN A 67 9.10 9.94 -12.06
C ASN A 67 7.99 10.30 -13.06
N GLU A 68 8.23 10.07 -14.36
CA GLU A 68 7.27 10.39 -15.41
C GLU A 68 6.08 9.44 -15.40
N ASP A 69 6.28 8.15 -15.10
CA ASP A 69 5.19 7.19 -14.96
C ASP A 69 4.27 7.57 -13.79
N VAL A 70 4.85 7.95 -12.64
CA VAL A 70 4.06 8.37 -11.47
C VAL A 70 3.27 9.64 -11.76
N LYS A 71 3.86 10.60 -12.45
CA LYS A 71 3.17 11.81 -12.89
C LYS A 71 2.03 11.48 -13.85
N ALA A 72 2.32 10.70 -14.90
CA ALA A 72 1.34 10.27 -15.89
C ALA A 72 0.18 9.48 -15.29
N MET A 73 0.44 8.62 -14.28
CA MET A 73 -0.57 7.88 -13.55
C MET A 73 -1.59 8.82 -12.87
N VAL A 74 -1.12 9.87 -12.19
CA VAL A 74 -2.01 10.85 -11.55
C VAL A 74 -2.77 11.67 -12.61
N GLU A 75 -2.10 12.11 -13.67
CA GLU A 75 -2.73 12.85 -14.77
C GLU A 75 -3.81 12.01 -15.48
N ALA A 76 -3.53 10.73 -15.75
CA ALA A 76 -4.50 9.81 -16.35
C ALA A 76 -5.72 9.58 -15.42
N THR A 77 -5.52 9.57 -14.11
CA THR A 77 -6.62 9.50 -13.12
C THR A 77 -7.49 10.75 -13.19
N LEU A 78 -6.89 11.93 -13.19
CA LEU A 78 -7.59 13.21 -13.27
C LEU A 78 -8.30 13.39 -14.61
N HIS A 79 -7.68 12.98 -15.71
CA HIS A 79 -8.31 13.03 -17.03
C HIS A 79 -9.56 12.14 -17.12
N ALA A 80 -9.50 10.95 -16.49
CA ALA A 80 -10.61 9.99 -16.56
C ALA A 80 -11.79 10.36 -15.66
N TYR A 81 -11.52 10.93 -14.48
CA TYR A 81 -12.54 11.08 -13.43
C TYR A 81 -12.66 12.51 -12.89
N GLY A 82 -11.81 13.45 -13.33
CA GLY A 82 -11.83 14.85 -12.91
C GLY A 82 -11.28 15.13 -11.51
N LYS A 83 -11.01 14.07 -10.71
CA LYS A 83 -10.61 14.20 -9.31
C LYS A 83 -9.81 12.99 -8.82
N LEU A 84 -9.22 13.14 -7.61
CA LEU A 84 -8.63 12.04 -6.85
C LEU A 84 -9.03 12.23 -5.37
N ASP A 85 -9.83 11.31 -4.83
CA ASP A 85 -10.32 11.38 -3.45
C ASP A 85 -9.44 10.56 -2.50
N ILE A 86 -8.95 9.39 -2.95
CA ILE A 86 -8.23 8.42 -2.14
C ILE A 86 -7.02 7.90 -2.90
N ALA A 87 -5.88 7.81 -2.21
CA ALA A 87 -4.69 7.15 -2.73
C ALA A 87 -4.20 6.05 -1.76
N PHE A 88 -3.93 4.87 -2.29
CA PHE A 88 -3.29 3.79 -1.56
C PHE A 88 -1.94 3.46 -2.20
N ASN A 89 -0.86 3.93 -1.57
CA ASN A 89 0.51 3.69 -2.00
C ASN A 89 0.99 2.34 -1.43
N ASN A 90 0.75 1.28 -2.20
CA ASN A 90 0.99 -0.08 -1.76
C ASN A 90 2.16 -0.77 -2.48
N ALA A 91 2.58 -0.28 -3.65
CA ALA A 91 3.74 -0.82 -4.34
C ALA A 91 4.98 -0.90 -3.44
N GLY A 92 5.64 -2.04 -3.41
CA GLY A 92 6.82 -2.25 -2.59
C GLY A 92 7.44 -3.62 -2.84
N ILE A 93 8.71 -3.75 -2.49
CA ILE A 93 9.48 -4.99 -2.61
C ILE A 93 10.16 -5.35 -1.29
N GLU A 94 10.36 -6.66 -1.10
CA GLU A 94 11.26 -7.25 -0.11
C GLU A 94 12.10 -8.29 -0.86
N ILE A 95 13.40 -8.06 -0.93
CA ILE A 95 14.37 -8.89 -1.66
C ILE A 95 15.66 -9.11 -0.86
N GLU A 96 15.72 -8.63 0.40
CA GLU A 96 16.87 -8.73 1.27
C GLU A 96 16.79 -10.01 2.11
N GLN A 97 17.88 -10.81 2.11
CA GLN A 97 17.96 -12.05 2.90
C GLN A 97 19.35 -12.25 3.52
N CYS A 98 20.04 -11.18 3.87
CA CYS A 98 21.40 -11.21 4.44
C CYS A 98 21.46 -10.45 5.75
N LYS A 99 22.53 -10.68 6.55
CA LYS A 99 22.83 -9.85 7.70
C LYS A 99 23.28 -8.47 7.24
N LEU A 100 23.11 -7.47 8.09
CA LEU A 100 23.45 -6.08 7.77
C LEU A 100 24.88 -5.89 7.21
N ALA A 101 25.86 -6.57 7.79
CA ALA A 101 27.25 -6.47 7.35
C ALA A 101 27.56 -7.15 6.01
N ASP A 102 26.65 -8.03 5.55
CA ASP A 102 26.79 -8.80 4.31
C ASP A 102 25.90 -8.19 3.18
N GLY A 103 25.39 -6.97 3.40
CA GLY A 103 24.46 -6.30 2.50
C GLY A 103 25.06 -5.93 1.15
N ASP A 104 24.24 -5.95 0.10
CA ASP A 104 24.58 -5.54 -1.27
C ASP A 104 24.02 -4.13 -1.53
N GLU A 105 24.87 -3.21 -1.99
CA GLU A 105 24.48 -1.82 -2.29
C GLU A 105 23.42 -1.72 -3.38
N ALA A 106 23.43 -2.61 -4.38
CA ALA A 106 22.42 -2.61 -5.43
C ALA A 106 21.04 -3.04 -4.90
N ILE A 107 21.01 -3.97 -3.93
CA ILE A 107 19.78 -4.35 -3.21
C ILE A 107 19.29 -3.18 -2.35
N TYR A 108 20.22 -2.51 -1.64
CA TYR A 108 19.92 -1.30 -0.86
C TYR A 108 19.26 -0.24 -1.73
N ASP A 109 19.90 0.14 -2.84
CA ASP A 109 19.41 1.18 -3.74
C ASP A 109 18.04 0.83 -4.30
N LYS A 110 17.84 -0.42 -4.71
CA LYS A 110 16.58 -0.89 -5.26
C LYS A 110 15.44 -0.85 -4.24
N ILE A 111 15.68 -1.30 -3.00
CA ILE A 111 14.68 -1.26 -1.93
C ILE A 111 14.32 0.19 -1.60
N MET A 112 15.31 1.07 -1.45
CA MET A 112 15.09 2.47 -1.10
C MET A 112 14.39 3.23 -2.25
N ASP A 113 14.74 2.96 -3.50
CA ASP A 113 14.11 3.63 -4.64
C ASP A 113 12.63 3.22 -4.79
N VAL A 114 12.31 1.93 -4.66
CA VAL A 114 10.92 1.47 -4.74
C VAL A 114 10.13 1.87 -3.49
N ASN A 115 10.59 1.46 -2.30
CA ASN A 115 9.77 1.53 -1.08
C ASN A 115 9.68 2.93 -0.48
N VAL A 116 10.72 3.75 -0.62
CA VAL A 116 10.79 5.10 -0.02
C VAL A 116 10.56 6.17 -1.07
N LYS A 117 11.42 6.22 -2.07
CA LYS A 117 11.36 7.26 -3.11
C LYS A 117 10.12 7.10 -3.99
N GLY A 118 9.67 5.84 -4.25
CA GLY A 118 8.43 5.56 -4.95
C GLY A 118 7.21 6.10 -4.21
N VAL A 119 7.10 5.85 -2.90
CA VAL A 119 6.01 6.41 -2.06
C VAL A 119 6.09 7.94 -2.02
N TRP A 120 7.27 8.50 -1.85
CA TRP A 120 7.46 9.95 -1.88
C TRP A 120 7.06 10.56 -3.23
N ARG A 121 7.45 9.96 -4.37
CA ARG A 121 7.03 10.39 -5.71
C ARG A 121 5.51 10.34 -5.86
N CYS A 122 4.87 9.26 -5.42
CA CYS A 122 3.42 9.14 -5.44
C CYS A 122 2.76 10.29 -4.67
N MET A 123 3.14 10.52 -3.40
CA MET A 123 2.60 11.62 -2.61
C MET A 123 2.88 12.98 -3.23
N LYS A 124 4.06 13.21 -3.81
CA LYS A 124 4.43 14.47 -4.49
C LYS A 124 3.43 14.88 -5.56
N TYR A 125 2.92 13.94 -6.35
CA TYR A 125 1.96 14.22 -7.42
C TYR A 125 0.50 14.08 -6.98
N GLN A 126 0.21 13.18 -6.04
CA GLN A 126 -1.13 12.96 -5.51
C GLN A 126 -1.62 14.14 -4.66
N ILE A 127 -0.79 14.66 -3.76
CA ILE A 127 -1.17 15.70 -2.80
C ILE A 127 -1.74 16.95 -3.49
N PRO A 128 -1.08 17.56 -4.49
CA PRO A 128 -1.65 18.74 -5.16
C PRO A 128 -3.00 18.48 -5.84
N ALA A 129 -3.22 17.27 -6.35
CA ALA A 129 -4.50 16.87 -6.94
C ALA A 129 -5.60 16.70 -5.87
N MET A 130 -5.23 16.08 -4.74
CA MET A 130 -6.14 15.75 -3.64
C MET A 130 -6.54 16.98 -2.82
N LEU A 131 -5.67 17.97 -2.69
CA LEU A 131 -5.98 19.25 -2.01
C LEU A 131 -7.04 20.10 -2.74
N LYS A 132 -7.46 19.73 -3.94
CA LYS A 132 -8.59 20.33 -4.64
C LYS A 132 -9.94 19.79 -4.13
N GLN A 133 -9.93 18.74 -3.32
CA GLN A 133 -11.11 18.15 -2.71
C GLN A 133 -11.29 18.70 -1.28
N ALA A 134 -12.53 18.78 -0.80
CA ALA A 134 -12.83 19.21 0.57
C ALA A 134 -12.32 18.20 1.64
N SER A 135 -12.25 16.93 1.28
CA SER A 135 -11.73 15.86 2.14
C SER A 135 -11.11 14.77 1.27
N SER A 136 -9.91 14.34 1.64
CA SER A 136 -9.18 13.28 0.93
C SER A 136 -8.32 12.46 1.89
N SER A 137 -7.91 11.25 1.47
CA SER A 137 -7.12 10.35 2.32
C SER A 137 -6.04 9.63 1.54
N ILE A 138 -4.82 9.60 2.09
CA ILE A 138 -3.72 8.76 1.62
C ILE A 138 -3.46 7.67 2.68
N VAL A 139 -3.29 6.43 2.22
CA VAL A 139 -2.75 5.33 3.04
C VAL A 139 -1.48 4.83 2.39
N ASN A 140 -0.41 4.70 3.17
CA ASN A 140 0.87 4.16 2.73
C ASN A 140 1.11 2.79 3.34
N THR A 141 1.64 1.84 2.57
CA THR A 141 1.99 0.51 3.07
C THR A 141 3.39 0.52 3.68
N ALA A 142 3.45 0.57 5.02
CA ALA A 142 4.66 0.27 5.78
C ALA A 142 4.77 -1.26 6.02
N SER A 143 5.09 -1.69 7.22
CA SER A 143 5.21 -3.08 7.68
C SER A 143 5.40 -3.08 9.19
N ILE A 144 5.18 -4.22 9.86
CA ILE A 144 5.69 -4.43 11.23
C ILE A 144 7.20 -4.22 11.31
N ALA A 145 7.95 -4.48 10.22
CA ALA A 145 9.38 -4.15 10.11
C ALA A 145 9.65 -2.64 10.12
N GLY A 146 8.65 -1.78 9.99
CA GLY A 146 8.73 -0.34 10.18
C GLY A 146 8.46 0.11 11.63
N LEU A 147 8.10 -0.82 12.51
CA LEU A 147 7.85 -0.58 13.93
C LEU A 147 8.93 -1.19 14.84
N GLY A 148 9.72 -2.11 14.30
CA GLY A 148 10.79 -2.81 15.02
C GLY A 148 11.86 -3.36 14.09
N GLY A 149 12.88 -4.01 14.65
CA GLY A 149 13.93 -4.65 13.88
C GLY A 149 13.46 -5.94 13.21
N ALA A 150 13.94 -6.19 11.99
CA ALA A 150 13.67 -7.40 11.23
C ALA A 150 14.99 -8.08 10.85
N PRO A 151 15.34 -9.26 11.45
CA PRO A 151 16.59 -9.95 11.13
C PRO A 151 16.67 -10.32 9.65
N LYS A 152 17.83 -10.07 9.03
CA LYS A 152 18.13 -10.28 7.60
C LYS A 152 17.32 -9.40 6.63
N MET A 153 16.63 -8.37 7.15
CA MET A 153 15.82 -7.41 6.39
C MET A 153 16.07 -5.97 6.88
N SER A 154 17.33 -5.63 7.13
CA SER A 154 17.74 -4.35 7.75
C SER A 154 17.41 -3.14 6.87
N VAL A 155 17.66 -3.23 5.56
CA VAL A 155 17.36 -2.17 4.59
C VAL A 155 15.85 -2.08 4.35
N TYR A 156 15.17 -3.22 4.24
CA TYR A 156 13.72 -3.26 4.17
C TYR A 156 13.09 -2.60 5.41
N SER A 157 13.56 -2.96 6.61
CA SER A 157 13.11 -2.35 7.87
C SER A 157 13.33 -0.83 7.86
N ALA A 158 14.53 -0.37 7.51
CA ALA A 158 14.82 1.06 7.37
C ALA A 158 13.88 1.76 6.37
N SER A 159 13.60 1.12 5.23
CA SER A 159 12.68 1.67 4.23
C SER A 159 11.26 1.83 4.78
N LYS A 160 10.79 0.89 5.59
CA LYS A 160 9.43 0.93 6.16
C LYS A 160 9.31 1.91 7.33
N HIS A 161 10.39 2.14 8.10
CA HIS A 161 10.48 3.26 9.06
C HIS A 161 10.42 4.62 8.33
N ALA A 162 11.13 4.76 7.19
CA ALA A 162 11.08 5.97 6.38
C ALA A 162 9.68 6.28 5.85
N VAL A 163 8.90 5.26 5.42
CA VAL A 163 7.50 5.44 5.00
C VAL A 163 6.63 5.97 6.14
N ILE A 164 6.83 5.48 7.36
CA ILE A 164 6.13 6.00 8.55
C ILE A 164 6.51 7.46 8.81
N GLY A 165 7.80 7.81 8.67
CA GLY A 165 8.27 9.19 8.78
C GLY A 165 7.61 10.12 7.76
N LEU A 166 7.60 9.74 6.48
CA LEU A 166 6.94 10.47 5.40
C LEU A 166 5.43 10.64 5.67
N THR A 167 4.77 9.59 6.15
CA THR A 167 3.35 9.60 6.51
C THR A 167 3.04 10.63 7.58
N LYS A 168 3.80 10.63 8.68
CA LYS A 168 3.63 11.58 9.79
C LYS A 168 3.87 13.02 9.36
N SER A 169 4.93 13.27 8.58
CA SER A 169 5.24 14.61 8.07
C SER A 169 4.10 15.15 7.19
N ALA A 170 3.63 14.35 6.23
CA ALA A 170 2.54 14.76 5.36
C ALA A 170 1.22 14.97 6.14
N ALA A 171 0.92 14.15 7.15
CA ALA A 171 -0.25 14.35 8.01
C ALA A 171 -0.24 15.69 8.72
N VAL A 172 0.92 16.11 9.25
CA VAL A 172 1.09 17.40 9.93
C VAL A 172 1.01 18.58 8.95
N GLU A 173 1.64 18.46 7.79
CA GLU A 173 1.71 19.53 6.78
C GLU A 173 0.36 19.83 6.12
N TYR A 174 -0.46 18.78 5.90
CA TYR A 174 -1.67 18.91 5.09
C TYR A 174 -2.99 18.69 5.85
N GLY A 175 -2.94 18.30 7.12
CA GLY A 175 -4.14 18.02 7.93
C GLY A 175 -5.13 19.19 7.99
N LYS A 176 -4.65 20.42 8.16
CA LYS A 176 -5.49 21.64 8.16
C LYS A 176 -6.15 21.92 6.79
N LYS A 177 -5.68 21.27 5.72
CA LYS A 177 -6.23 21.39 4.37
C LYS A 177 -7.19 20.26 3.99
N GLY A 178 -7.62 19.44 4.98
CA GLY A 178 -8.58 18.36 4.77
C GLY A 178 -7.98 17.06 4.24
N LEU A 179 -6.64 16.92 4.15
CA LEU A 179 -5.98 15.69 3.76
C LEU A 179 -5.53 14.90 4.99
N ARG A 180 -6.01 13.67 5.12
CA ARG A 180 -5.51 12.70 6.12
C ARG A 180 -4.49 11.77 5.47
N VAL A 181 -3.39 11.52 6.16
CA VAL A 181 -2.33 10.61 5.69
C VAL A 181 -2.00 9.62 6.79
N ASN A 182 -2.18 8.33 6.52
CA ASN A 182 -1.93 7.25 7.48
C ASN A 182 -1.06 6.17 6.85
N ALA A 183 -0.46 5.33 7.67
CA ALA A 183 0.23 4.12 7.25
C ALA A 183 -0.44 2.89 7.84
N ILE A 184 -0.42 1.79 7.10
CA ILE A 184 -0.68 0.45 7.60
C ILE A 184 0.64 -0.29 7.80
N CYS A 185 0.70 -1.14 8.82
CA CYS A 185 1.85 -1.97 9.15
C CYS A 185 1.44 -3.45 9.18
N PRO A 186 1.29 -4.09 7.99
CA PRO A 186 0.94 -5.51 7.94
C PRO A 186 2.02 -6.39 8.57
N GLY A 187 1.59 -7.46 9.24
CA GLY A 187 2.42 -8.62 9.52
C GLY A 187 2.64 -9.46 8.27
N VAL A 188 2.83 -10.77 8.43
CA VAL A 188 2.91 -11.68 7.28
C VAL A 188 1.53 -11.95 6.72
N ILE A 189 1.34 -11.61 5.44
CA ILE A 189 0.06 -11.71 4.72
C ILE A 189 0.20 -12.71 3.57
N ASN A 190 -0.84 -13.52 3.36
CA ASN A 190 -0.94 -14.51 2.29
C ASN A 190 -0.97 -13.85 0.90
N THR A 191 0.21 -13.62 0.33
CA THR A 191 0.42 -12.94 -0.97
C THR A 191 1.43 -13.71 -1.80
N LYS A 192 1.61 -13.34 -3.09
CA LYS A 192 2.68 -13.89 -3.93
C LYS A 192 4.07 -13.74 -3.27
N MET A 193 4.29 -12.69 -2.47
CA MET A 193 5.55 -12.48 -1.73
C MET A 193 5.74 -13.57 -0.67
N TYR A 194 4.73 -13.87 0.13
CA TYR A 194 4.76 -14.96 1.11
C TYR A 194 4.91 -16.32 0.44
N THR A 195 4.10 -16.62 -0.58
CA THR A 195 4.15 -17.90 -1.29
C THR A 195 5.55 -18.17 -1.87
N ARG A 196 6.20 -17.13 -2.41
CA ARG A 196 7.59 -17.22 -2.90
C ARG A 196 8.57 -17.54 -1.77
N ALA A 197 8.44 -16.87 -0.61
CA ALA A 197 9.33 -17.12 0.54
C ALA A 197 9.19 -18.55 1.08
N ILE A 198 7.95 -19.06 1.19
CA ILE A 198 7.69 -20.43 1.65
C ILE A 198 8.07 -21.47 0.61
N HIS A 199 7.96 -21.18 -0.68
CA HIS A 199 8.46 -22.09 -1.73
C HIS A 199 9.97 -22.31 -1.62
N ILE A 200 10.74 -21.28 -1.24
CA ILE A 200 12.19 -21.37 -1.03
C ILE A 200 12.52 -22.10 0.29
N GLU A 201 11.77 -21.83 1.37
CA GLU A 201 12.03 -22.38 2.70
C GLU A 201 10.74 -22.91 3.37
N PRO A 202 10.20 -24.06 2.93
CA PRO A 202 8.93 -24.61 3.45
C PRO A 202 8.93 -24.86 4.95
N GLN A 203 10.09 -25.20 5.52
CA GLN A 203 10.26 -25.46 6.94
C GLN A 203 10.00 -24.23 7.82
N LYS A 204 9.99 -23.02 7.25
CA LYS A 204 9.69 -21.78 7.97
C LYS A 204 8.20 -21.51 8.16
N GLU A 205 7.33 -22.24 7.49
CA GLU A 205 5.89 -21.93 7.51
C GLU A 205 5.31 -21.91 8.94
N GLN A 206 5.59 -22.94 9.72
CA GLN A 206 5.08 -23.01 11.10
C GLN A 206 5.69 -21.94 12.00
N PHE A 207 6.98 -21.65 11.83
CA PHE A 207 7.65 -20.56 12.55
C PHE A 207 7.01 -19.21 12.22
N ILE A 208 6.73 -18.94 10.95
CA ILE A 208 6.09 -17.69 10.52
C ILE A 208 4.67 -17.56 11.10
N LYS A 209 3.88 -18.63 11.12
CA LYS A 209 2.56 -18.62 11.77
C LYS A 209 2.66 -18.28 13.25
N ASN A 210 3.65 -18.84 13.94
CA ASN A 210 3.87 -18.62 15.37
C ASN A 210 4.41 -17.21 15.71
N LEU A 211 4.87 -16.42 14.73
CA LEU A 211 5.21 -15.00 14.94
C LEU A 211 3.97 -14.16 15.28
N HIS A 212 2.79 -14.67 14.98
CA HIS A 212 1.53 -13.99 15.22
C HIS A 212 0.79 -14.67 16.38
N PRO A 213 0.51 -13.98 17.51
CA PRO A 213 -0.27 -14.54 18.63
C PRO A 213 -1.59 -15.19 18.25
N VAL A 214 -2.23 -14.73 17.17
CA VAL A 214 -3.45 -15.37 16.63
C VAL A 214 -3.20 -16.73 15.95
N GLY A 215 -1.94 -17.18 15.83
CA GLY A 215 -1.56 -18.51 15.34
C GLY A 215 -1.69 -18.73 13.82
N ARG A 216 -1.83 -17.67 13.04
CA ARG A 216 -1.95 -17.73 11.57
C ARG A 216 -1.38 -16.48 10.89
N ILE A 217 -1.11 -16.59 9.61
CA ILE A 217 -0.85 -15.41 8.77
C ILE A 217 -2.16 -14.66 8.45
N GLY A 218 -2.05 -13.38 8.13
CA GLY A 218 -3.18 -12.56 7.70
C GLY A 218 -3.61 -12.84 6.25
N GLN A 219 -4.82 -12.43 5.90
CA GLN A 219 -5.32 -12.46 4.51
C GLN A 219 -5.31 -11.04 3.93
N PRO A 220 -5.13 -10.88 2.61
CA PRO A 220 -5.16 -9.57 1.95
C PRO A 220 -6.43 -8.77 2.25
N GLU A 221 -7.58 -9.43 2.40
CA GLU A 221 -8.87 -8.84 2.68
C GLU A 221 -8.92 -8.20 4.08
N GLU A 222 -8.20 -8.75 5.06
CA GLU A 222 -8.11 -8.19 6.42
C GLU A 222 -7.33 -6.86 6.39
N VAL A 223 -6.30 -6.77 5.55
CA VAL A 223 -5.57 -5.51 5.33
C VAL A 223 -6.42 -4.51 4.55
N ALA A 224 -7.12 -4.97 3.51
CA ALA A 224 -8.02 -4.12 2.73
C ALA A 224 -9.11 -3.48 3.61
N ALA A 225 -9.70 -4.22 4.54
CA ALA A 225 -10.69 -3.70 5.49
C ALA A 225 -10.14 -2.53 6.33
N ALA A 226 -8.90 -2.63 6.80
CA ALA A 226 -8.25 -1.55 7.55
C ALA A 226 -7.98 -0.32 6.66
N VAL A 227 -7.58 -0.52 5.40
CA VAL A 227 -7.41 0.58 4.43
C VAL A 227 -8.73 1.29 4.17
N LEU A 228 -9.81 0.56 3.96
CA LEU A 228 -11.15 1.15 3.77
C LEU A 228 -11.56 1.96 5.00
N TYR A 229 -11.36 1.43 6.22
CA TYR A 229 -11.63 2.17 7.45
C TYR A 229 -10.86 3.50 7.48
N LEU A 230 -9.53 3.47 7.27
CA LEU A 230 -8.70 4.67 7.30
C LEU A 230 -9.08 5.70 6.22
N CYS A 231 -9.66 5.24 5.11
CA CYS A 231 -10.13 6.12 4.03
C CYS A 231 -11.56 6.62 4.23
N SER A 232 -12.33 6.03 5.13
CA SER A 232 -13.74 6.39 5.38
C SER A 232 -13.89 7.63 6.27
N ASP A 233 -15.09 8.18 6.31
CA ASP A 233 -15.46 9.29 7.21
C ASP A 233 -15.41 8.87 8.68
N LEU A 234 -15.53 7.57 8.99
CA LEU A 234 -15.39 7.04 10.35
C LEU A 234 -13.98 7.28 10.94
N ALA A 235 -12.97 7.41 10.08
CA ALA A 235 -11.60 7.76 10.47
C ALA A 235 -11.31 9.28 10.40
N GLY A 236 -12.33 10.12 10.44
CA GLY A 236 -12.22 11.59 10.25
C GLY A 236 -11.26 12.28 11.21
N PHE A 237 -11.03 11.73 12.40
CA PHE A 237 -10.06 12.26 13.39
C PHE A 237 -8.77 11.43 13.49
N THR A 238 -8.52 10.53 12.50
CA THR A 238 -7.35 9.65 12.44
C THR A 238 -6.42 10.10 11.32
N THR A 239 -5.27 10.67 11.67
CA THR A 239 -4.20 11.04 10.73
C THR A 239 -2.83 10.91 11.39
N GLY A 240 -1.80 10.55 10.61
CA GLY A 240 -0.43 10.36 11.10
C GLY A 240 -0.19 9.03 11.83
N ILE A 241 -1.15 8.11 11.87
CA ILE A 241 -1.00 6.82 12.54
C ILE A 241 -0.21 5.83 11.66
N ALA A 242 0.52 4.92 12.31
CA ALA A 242 1.05 3.69 11.75
C ALA A 242 0.27 2.53 12.39
N LEU A 243 -0.71 2.00 11.68
CA LEU A 243 -1.68 1.01 12.20
C LEU A 243 -1.19 -0.42 11.96
N PRO A 244 -0.84 -1.21 13.01
CA PRO A 244 -0.52 -2.62 12.85
C PRO A 244 -1.74 -3.44 12.43
N ILE A 245 -1.55 -4.34 11.46
CA ILE A 245 -2.50 -5.39 11.07
C ILE A 245 -1.71 -6.70 11.05
N ASP A 246 -1.43 -7.25 12.21
CA ASP A 246 -0.34 -8.18 12.42
C ASP A 246 -0.67 -9.35 13.35
N GLY A 247 -1.93 -9.52 13.72
CA GLY A 247 -2.35 -10.60 14.64
C GLY A 247 -1.66 -10.57 16.00
N GLY A 248 -1.25 -9.38 16.47
CA GLY A 248 -0.60 -9.16 17.75
C GLY A 248 0.92 -9.31 17.76
N SER A 249 1.56 -9.49 16.59
CA SER A 249 3.01 -9.74 16.48
C SER A 249 3.88 -8.63 17.10
N THR A 250 3.42 -7.37 17.06
CA THR A 250 4.15 -6.23 17.64
C THR A 250 3.76 -5.89 19.07
N SER A 251 2.89 -6.69 19.69
CA SER A 251 2.41 -6.47 21.07
C SER A 251 3.17 -7.29 22.12
N ILE A 252 4.15 -8.12 21.68
CA ILE A 252 4.97 -9.01 22.53
C ILE A 252 6.44 -8.70 22.37
#